data_44e168535443b98214d80ea2f6565185
#
_entry.id   44e168535443b98214d80ea2f6565185
#
_cell.length_a   1.000
_cell.length_b   1.000
_cell.length_c   1.000
_cell.angle_alpha   90.00
_cell.angle_beta   90.00
_cell.angle_gamma   90.00
#
_symmetry.space_group_name_H-M   'P 1'
#
loop_
_entity.id
_entity.type
_entity.pdbx_description
1 polymer ?
#
loop_
_entity_poly.entity_id
_entity_poly.type
_entity_poly.pdbx_seq_one_letter_code
_entity_poly.pdbx_strand_id
1 'polypeptide(L)'
;MKRLPQTGPDGGAGRRQAKLRIAVLVLAGLPVVLHAATEIPTARGNYLLSCGGCHGLEGVSNSNLVPDLKDQVGYFLNLPQGRDYVVRLPNVAFSITTDEALTGLLNYVVFTLGGASVPKGTKPYTTHEVSQLRRSPLTEVSLAQMRQQMVRTLIDQYNATTELRRYGADDYGSPPQP
;
A
#
# COMPACT_ATOMS: atom_id res chain seq x y z
N MET A 1 -75.92 -22.95 73.33
CA MET A 1 -75.23 -23.65 74.44
C MET A 1 -74.18 -24.58 73.90
N LYS A 2 -72.99 -24.53 74.51
CA LYS A 2 -71.77 -25.39 74.42
C LYS A 2 -70.68 -24.86 73.50
N ARG A 3 -69.84 -24.16 74.11
CA ARG A 3 -68.37 -24.20 74.49
C ARG A 3 -67.44 -24.76 73.44
N LEU A 4 -66.48 -23.91 73.11
CA LEU A 4 -65.15 -24.23 72.69
C LEU A 4 -64.42 -25.15 73.64
N PRO A 5 -63.39 -25.84 73.17
CA PRO A 5 -62.11 -25.53 73.76
C PRO A 5 -61.03 -25.24 72.76
N GLN A 6 -60.14 -24.38 73.24
CA GLN A 6 -58.84 -24.07 72.69
C GLN A 6 -57.85 -25.19 73.04
N THR A 7 -56.97 -25.51 72.21
CA THR A 7 -55.60 -25.92 72.56
C THR A 7 -54.66 -25.44 71.51
N GLY A 8 -53.76 -24.57 71.89
CA GLY A 8 -52.53 -24.25 71.16
C GLY A 8 -51.42 -25.20 71.67
N PRO A 9 -50.20 -24.78 71.54
CA PRO A 9 -49.38 -24.72 70.36
C PRO A 9 -48.28 -25.77 70.43
N ASP A 10 -47.49 -25.83 69.47
CA ASP A 10 -46.07 -26.25 69.48
C ASP A 10 -45.80 -26.92 68.15
N GLY A 11 -44.88 -26.50 67.50
CA GLY A 11 -43.53 -26.62 67.58
C GLY A 11 -42.82 -26.64 66.21
N GLY A 12 -41.85 -25.91 66.16
CA GLY A 12 -40.73 -26.39 65.34
C GLY A 12 -40.68 -25.85 63.92
N ALA A 13 -40.50 -24.58 63.79
CA ALA A 13 -39.98 -24.01 62.57
C ALA A 13 -38.56 -24.44 62.34
N GLY A 14 -38.42 -25.59 61.73
CA GLY A 14 -37.12 -26.01 61.17
C GLY A 14 -36.78 -25.08 60.03
N ARG A 15 -36.05 -24.03 60.34
CA ARG A 15 -35.36 -23.23 59.33
C ARG A 15 -34.34 -24.11 58.58
N ARG A 16 -34.79 -24.77 57.52
CA ARG A 16 -33.87 -25.31 56.54
C ARG A 16 -33.28 -24.11 55.78
N GLN A 17 -32.14 -23.65 56.30
CA GLN A 17 -31.26 -22.76 55.53
C GLN A 17 -30.82 -23.53 54.27
N ALA A 18 -31.50 -23.26 53.18
CA ALA A 18 -31.03 -23.63 51.87
C ALA A 18 -29.68 -22.88 51.64
N LYS A 19 -28.61 -23.57 51.90
CA LYS A 19 -27.27 -23.07 51.51
C LYS A 19 -27.26 -23.00 49.98
N LEU A 20 -27.60 -21.81 49.48
CA LEU A 20 -27.43 -21.45 48.06
C LEU A 20 -25.92 -21.53 47.77
N ARG A 21 -25.49 -22.68 47.27
CA ARG A 21 -24.15 -22.85 46.74
C ARG A 21 -24.12 -22.09 45.42
N ILE A 22 -23.66 -20.84 45.47
CA ILE A 22 -23.30 -20.10 44.30
C ILE A 22 -22.13 -20.86 43.66
N ALA A 23 -22.44 -21.65 42.66
CA ALA A 23 -21.41 -22.21 41.77
C ALA A 23 -20.87 -21.04 40.98
N VAL A 24 -19.75 -20.48 41.42
CA VAL A 24 -18.96 -19.55 40.60
C VAL A 24 -18.43 -20.36 39.44
N LEU A 25 -19.10 -20.28 38.31
CA LEU A 25 -18.58 -20.71 37.03
C LEU A 25 -17.37 -19.81 36.73
N VAL A 26 -16.17 -20.28 37.04
CA VAL A 26 -14.94 -19.72 36.51
C VAL A 26 -14.98 -20.03 35.01
N LEU A 27 -15.49 -19.09 34.21
CA LEU A 27 -15.28 -19.08 32.80
C LEU A 27 -13.76 -18.92 32.63
N ALA A 28 -13.06 -20.04 32.42
CA ALA A 28 -11.68 -20.03 31.99
C ALA A 28 -11.63 -19.21 30.68
N GLY A 29 -11.18 -17.97 30.81
CA GLY A 29 -10.96 -17.09 29.68
C GLY A 29 -9.94 -17.75 28.78
N LEU A 30 -10.40 -18.40 27.71
CA LEU A 30 -9.54 -18.74 26.60
C LEU A 30 -8.88 -17.42 26.13
N PRO A 31 -7.55 -17.37 26.06
CA PRO A 31 -6.90 -16.20 25.47
C PRO A 31 -7.44 -16.09 24.03
N VAL A 32 -8.25 -15.07 23.79
CA VAL A 32 -8.56 -14.64 22.43
C VAL A 32 -7.23 -14.20 21.85
N VAL A 33 -6.56 -15.11 21.13
CA VAL A 33 -5.41 -14.75 20.32
C VAL A 33 -5.95 -13.82 19.24
N LEU A 34 -5.90 -12.53 19.55
CA LEU A 34 -6.16 -11.49 18.57
C LEU A 34 -5.06 -11.66 17.52
N HIS A 35 -5.40 -12.34 16.42
CA HIS A 35 -4.54 -12.34 15.26
C HIS A 35 -4.51 -10.88 14.79
N ALA A 36 -3.42 -10.19 15.08
CA ALA A 36 -3.13 -8.92 14.44
C ALA A 36 -3.10 -9.23 12.94
N ALA A 37 -4.18 -8.87 12.24
CA ALA A 37 -4.18 -8.83 10.81
C ALA A 37 -2.97 -7.98 10.43
N THR A 38 -2.02 -8.56 9.69
CA THR A 38 -0.85 -7.82 9.22
C THR A 38 -1.38 -6.73 8.31
N GLU A 39 -1.53 -5.54 8.85
CA GLU A 39 -2.02 -4.41 8.05
C GLU A 39 -1.01 -4.14 6.93
N ILE A 40 -1.51 -4.20 5.70
CA ILE A 40 -0.71 -3.76 4.56
C ILE A 40 -0.43 -2.28 4.77
N PRO A 41 0.85 -1.84 4.80
CA PRO A 41 1.16 -0.43 4.93
C PRO A 41 0.35 0.38 3.92
N THR A 42 -0.25 1.49 4.34
CA THR A 42 -1.17 2.28 3.50
C THR A 42 -0.58 2.61 2.12
N ALA A 43 0.72 2.93 2.07
CA ALA A 43 1.41 3.21 0.81
C ALA A 43 1.45 1.99 -0.13
N ARG A 44 1.71 0.79 0.40
CA ARG A 44 1.65 -0.46 -0.38
C ARG A 44 0.22 -0.78 -0.78
N GLY A 45 -0.75 -0.56 0.10
CA GLY A 45 -2.17 -0.74 -0.20
C GLY A 45 -2.60 0.15 -1.38
N ASN A 46 -2.24 1.42 -1.34
CA ASN A 46 -2.50 2.38 -2.43
C ASN A 46 -1.83 1.96 -3.74
N TYR A 47 -0.59 1.45 -3.68
CA TYR A 47 0.09 0.89 -4.85
C TYR A 47 -0.67 -0.29 -5.45
N LEU A 48 -1.07 -1.26 -4.63
CA LEU A 48 -1.80 -2.45 -5.10
C LEU A 48 -3.11 -2.08 -5.78
N LEU A 49 -3.83 -1.10 -5.25
CA LEU A 49 -5.12 -0.65 -5.78
C LEU A 49 -4.98 0.17 -7.06
N SER A 50 -3.92 0.97 -7.18
CA SER A 50 -3.80 1.96 -8.27
C SER A 50 -2.82 1.55 -9.38
N CYS A 51 -1.81 0.76 -9.07
CA CYS A 51 -0.69 0.44 -9.95
C CYS A 51 -0.44 -1.06 -10.12
N GLY A 52 -0.70 -1.84 -9.07
CA GLY A 52 -0.36 -3.27 -8.99
C GLY A 52 -1.02 -4.13 -10.05
N GLY A 53 -2.21 -3.73 -10.55
CA GLY A 53 -2.91 -4.45 -11.61
C GLY A 53 -2.13 -4.50 -12.93
N CYS A 54 -1.37 -3.45 -13.25
CA CYS A 54 -0.56 -3.37 -14.47
C CYS A 54 0.92 -3.66 -14.19
N HIS A 55 1.49 -3.09 -13.12
CA HIS A 55 2.91 -3.22 -12.79
C HIS A 55 3.24 -4.45 -11.95
N GLY A 56 2.24 -5.32 -11.65
CA GLY A 56 2.41 -6.49 -10.79
C GLY A 56 2.46 -6.14 -9.30
N LEU A 57 2.25 -7.13 -8.45
CA LEU A 57 2.16 -6.95 -7.00
C LEU A 57 3.47 -6.48 -6.36
N GLU A 58 4.60 -6.86 -6.97
CA GLU A 58 5.95 -6.54 -6.50
C GLU A 58 6.73 -5.66 -7.49
N GLY A 59 6.02 -4.96 -8.37
CA GLY A 59 6.64 -4.07 -9.35
C GLY A 59 7.24 -4.76 -10.57
N VAL A 60 6.91 -6.02 -10.81
CA VAL A 60 7.32 -6.79 -11.99
C VAL A 60 6.10 -7.01 -12.87
N SER A 61 6.14 -6.44 -14.06
CA SER A 61 5.06 -6.55 -15.05
C SER A 61 5.13 -7.88 -15.80
N ASN A 62 3.97 -8.43 -16.11
CA ASN A 62 3.85 -9.62 -16.97
C ASN A 62 3.74 -9.27 -18.46
N SER A 63 3.92 -7.99 -18.83
CA SER A 63 3.71 -7.50 -20.18
C SER A 63 4.81 -6.54 -20.61
N ASN A 64 5.24 -6.64 -21.87
CA ASN A 64 6.14 -5.66 -22.48
C ASN A 64 5.49 -4.29 -22.72
N LEU A 65 4.17 -4.18 -22.51
CA LEU A 65 3.40 -2.94 -22.65
C LEU A 65 3.42 -2.09 -21.38
N VAL A 66 3.95 -2.62 -20.27
CA VAL A 66 4.05 -1.92 -18.99
C VAL A 66 5.45 -2.12 -18.41
N PRO A 67 6.16 -1.06 -18.04
CA PRO A 67 7.52 -1.18 -17.53
C PRO A 67 7.56 -1.84 -16.15
N ASP A 68 8.62 -2.60 -15.89
CA ASP A 68 8.95 -3.01 -14.53
C ASP A 68 9.32 -1.78 -13.69
N LEU A 69 8.89 -1.77 -12.44
CA LEU A 69 9.26 -0.76 -11.45
C LEU A 69 10.39 -1.27 -10.55
N LYS A 70 10.35 -2.59 -10.26
CA LYS A 70 11.30 -3.22 -9.37
C LYS A 70 12.73 -3.07 -9.90
N ASP A 71 13.59 -2.51 -9.04
CA ASP A 71 15.01 -2.27 -9.31
C ASP A 71 15.27 -1.46 -10.61
N GLN A 72 14.25 -0.75 -11.13
CA GLN A 72 14.36 0.01 -12.39
C GLN A 72 13.89 1.47 -12.26
N VAL A 73 12.78 1.73 -11.56
CA VAL A 73 12.19 3.07 -11.52
C VAL A 73 13.14 4.11 -10.92
N GLY A 74 13.99 3.71 -9.99
CA GLY A 74 14.95 4.60 -9.33
C GLY A 74 15.99 5.19 -10.29
N TYR A 75 16.35 4.50 -11.36
CA TYR A 75 17.33 5.01 -12.34
C TYR A 75 16.93 6.37 -12.92
N PHE A 76 15.62 6.61 -13.10
CA PHE A 76 15.14 7.88 -13.67
C PHE A 76 15.54 9.08 -12.81
N LEU A 77 15.72 8.89 -11.51
CA LEU A 77 16.10 9.97 -10.58
C LEU A 77 17.56 10.43 -10.73
N ASN A 78 18.36 9.75 -11.56
CA ASN A 78 19.70 10.25 -11.95
C ASN A 78 19.61 11.41 -12.95
N LEU A 79 18.48 11.57 -13.64
CA LEU A 79 18.30 12.64 -14.63
C LEU A 79 17.70 13.88 -13.96
N PRO A 80 18.12 15.10 -14.35
CA PRO A 80 17.56 16.33 -13.79
C PRO A 80 16.02 16.39 -13.83
N GLN A 81 15.43 15.95 -14.95
CA GLN A 81 13.97 15.92 -15.14
C GLN A 81 13.31 14.62 -14.67
N GLY A 82 14.08 13.61 -14.25
CA GLY A 82 13.56 12.27 -14.00
C GLY A 82 12.64 12.20 -12.79
N ARG A 83 12.94 12.99 -11.76
CA ARG A 83 12.10 13.12 -10.57
C ARG A 83 10.71 13.65 -10.94
N ASP A 84 10.68 14.72 -11.72
CA ASP A 84 9.44 15.35 -12.20
C ASP A 84 8.69 14.41 -13.15
N TYR A 85 9.42 13.74 -14.05
CA TYR A 85 8.87 12.80 -15.00
C TYR A 85 8.00 11.74 -14.34
N VAL A 86 8.48 11.09 -13.28
CA VAL A 86 7.75 10.02 -12.58
C VAL A 86 6.40 10.52 -12.06
N VAL A 87 6.33 11.74 -11.52
CA VAL A 87 5.08 12.31 -10.98
C VAL A 87 4.14 12.79 -12.09
N ARG A 88 4.71 13.36 -13.15
CA ARG A 88 3.97 14.02 -14.23
C ARG A 88 3.45 13.07 -15.32
N LEU A 89 3.78 11.77 -15.25
CA LEU A 89 3.15 10.77 -16.12
C LEU A 89 1.62 10.85 -15.99
N PRO A 90 0.85 10.88 -17.08
CA PRO A 90 -0.60 11.09 -17.02
C PRO A 90 -1.32 10.12 -16.10
N ASN A 91 -0.98 8.83 -16.16
CA ASN A 91 -1.57 7.80 -15.28
C ASN A 91 -1.25 8.02 -13.79
N VAL A 92 -0.17 8.71 -13.48
CA VAL A 92 0.20 9.10 -12.11
C VAL A 92 -0.47 10.40 -11.72
N ALA A 93 -0.31 11.43 -12.55
CA ALA A 93 -0.82 12.77 -12.26
C ALA A 93 -2.36 12.80 -12.12
N PHE A 94 -3.07 12.05 -12.97
CA PHE A 94 -4.54 11.95 -12.94
C PHE A 94 -5.08 10.86 -12.03
N SER A 95 -4.24 10.17 -11.26
CA SER A 95 -4.71 9.14 -10.33
C SER A 95 -5.75 9.71 -9.36
N ILE A 96 -6.84 8.95 -9.14
CA ILE A 96 -7.95 9.36 -8.26
C ILE A 96 -7.54 9.08 -6.82
N THR A 97 -6.71 9.97 -6.25
CA THR A 97 -6.24 9.87 -4.87
C THR A 97 -5.82 11.24 -4.35
N THR A 98 -5.73 11.39 -3.03
CA THR A 98 -5.23 12.64 -2.42
C THR A 98 -3.74 12.82 -2.68
N ASP A 99 -3.25 14.05 -2.55
CA ASP A 99 -1.81 14.34 -2.73
C ASP A 99 -0.95 13.62 -1.69
N GLU A 100 -1.44 13.47 -0.45
CA GLU A 100 -0.78 12.72 0.62
C GLU A 100 -0.66 11.23 0.29
N ALA A 101 -1.76 10.63 -0.15
CA ALA A 101 -1.81 9.22 -0.51
C ALA A 101 -0.94 8.93 -1.73
N LEU A 102 -0.95 9.82 -2.74
CA LEU A 102 -0.07 9.72 -3.90
C LEU A 102 1.40 9.87 -3.51
N THR A 103 1.72 10.78 -2.60
CA THR A 103 3.08 10.98 -2.08
C THR A 103 3.59 9.71 -1.41
N GLY A 104 2.79 9.12 -0.53
CA GLY A 104 3.12 7.85 0.12
C GLY A 104 3.33 6.73 -0.88
N LEU A 105 2.43 6.61 -1.87
CA LEU A 105 2.52 5.63 -2.96
C LEU A 105 3.81 5.82 -3.79
N LEU A 106 4.12 7.05 -4.21
CA LEU A 106 5.32 7.35 -4.99
C LEU A 106 6.61 7.05 -4.21
N ASN A 107 6.65 7.39 -2.93
CA ASN A 107 7.77 7.05 -2.08
C ASN A 107 7.93 5.52 -1.92
N TYR A 108 6.84 4.78 -1.81
CA TYR A 108 6.88 3.32 -1.81
C TYR A 108 7.42 2.77 -3.14
N VAL A 109 6.91 3.27 -4.28
CA VAL A 109 7.36 2.85 -5.61
C VAL A 109 8.84 3.13 -5.80
N VAL A 110 9.29 4.33 -5.47
CA VAL A 110 10.68 4.72 -5.69
C VAL A 110 11.62 4.01 -4.71
N PHE A 111 11.37 4.08 -3.40
CA PHE A 111 12.35 3.63 -2.40
C PHE A 111 12.21 2.16 -2.01
N THR A 112 11.01 1.56 -2.16
CA THR A 112 10.81 0.14 -1.86
C THR A 112 10.94 -0.70 -3.13
N LEU A 113 10.16 -0.38 -4.17
CA LEU A 113 10.24 -1.15 -5.41
C LEU A 113 11.49 -0.79 -6.23
N GLY A 114 11.85 0.48 -6.30
CA GLY A 114 13.04 0.93 -7.02
C GLY A 114 14.36 0.41 -6.44
N GLY A 115 14.38 0.10 -5.15
CA GLY A 115 15.49 -0.61 -4.52
C GLY A 115 16.86 -0.04 -4.83
N ALA A 116 17.77 -0.90 -5.31
CA ALA A 116 19.16 -0.55 -5.61
C ALA A 116 19.32 0.44 -6.78
N SER A 117 18.27 0.64 -7.61
CA SER A 117 18.32 1.59 -8.72
C SER A 117 18.25 3.05 -8.28
N VAL A 118 17.88 3.31 -7.02
CA VAL A 118 17.73 4.67 -6.50
C VAL A 118 19.09 5.29 -6.20
N PRO A 119 19.41 6.48 -6.73
CA PRO A 119 20.67 7.17 -6.44
C PRO A 119 20.85 7.44 -4.94
N LYS A 120 22.06 7.25 -4.43
CA LYS A 120 22.37 7.56 -3.03
C LYS A 120 22.08 9.02 -2.73
N GLY A 121 21.45 9.27 -1.58
CA GLY A 121 21.12 10.64 -1.14
C GLY A 121 19.83 11.20 -1.76
N THR A 122 19.10 10.42 -2.58
CA THR A 122 17.79 10.81 -3.07
C THR A 122 16.84 11.08 -1.90
N LYS A 123 16.22 12.26 -1.88
CA LYS A 123 15.24 12.62 -0.85
C LYS A 123 13.86 12.10 -1.21
N PRO A 124 13.06 11.67 -0.23
CA PRO A 124 11.66 11.35 -0.47
C PRO A 124 10.89 12.51 -1.09
N TYR A 125 9.83 12.18 -1.84
CA TYR A 125 8.87 13.17 -2.29
C TYR A 125 8.14 13.78 -1.11
N THR A 126 7.86 15.08 -1.17
CA THR A 126 6.97 15.77 -0.24
C THR A 126 5.59 15.93 -0.86
N THR A 127 4.54 16.04 -0.04
CA THR A 127 3.17 16.28 -0.51
C THR A 127 3.07 17.57 -1.32
N HIS A 128 3.76 18.62 -0.89
CA HIS A 128 3.80 19.89 -1.61
C HIS A 128 4.38 19.73 -3.02
N GLU A 129 5.51 19.01 -3.15
CA GLU A 129 6.15 18.75 -4.45
C GLU A 129 5.23 17.96 -5.37
N VAL A 130 4.64 16.84 -4.87
CA VAL A 130 3.70 16.01 -5.63
C VAL A 130 2.48 16.82 -6.06
N SER A 131 1.90 17.60 -5.15
CA SER A 131 0.75 18.47 -5.44
C SER A 131 1.05 19.48 -6.55
N GLN A 132 2.25 20.01 -6.60
CA GLN A 132 2.66 20.94 -7.64
C GLN A 132 2.86 20.25 -8.99
N LEU A 133 3.63 19.16 -9.00
CA LEU A 133 4.02 18.46 -10.22
C LEU A 133 2.82 17.81 -10.93
N ARG A 134 1.89 17.20 -10.20
CA ARG A 134 0.72 16.55 -10.81
C ARG A 134 -0.24 17.50 -11.52
N ARG A 135 -0.19 18.80 -11.23
CA ARG A 135 -0.99 19.83 -11.93
C ARG A 135 -0.51 20.13 -13.34
N SER A 136 0.70 19.67 -13.69
CA SER A 136 1.29 19.88 -15.01
C SER A 136 1.68 18.54 -15.63
N PRO A 137 0.70 17.68 -15.97
CA PRO A 137 0.97 16.37 -16.56
C PRO A 137 1.64 16.48 -17.92
N LEU A 138 2.36 15.44 -18.33
CA LEU A 138 3.03 15.35 -19.62
C LEU A 138 2.03 14.93 -20.69
N THR A 139 1.22 15.85 -21.18
CA THR A 139 0.12 15.56 -22.15
C THR A 139 0.44 15.98 -23.58
N GLU A 140 1.41 16.87 -23.78
CA GLU A 140 1.73 17.46 -25.09
C GLU A 140 2.95 16.84 -25.76
N VAL A 141 3.48 15.75 -25.21
CA VAL A 141 4.70 15.10 -25.71
C VAL A 141 4.46 13.63 -26.01
N SER A 142 5.24 13.07 -26.93
CA SER A 142 5.30 11.62 -27.08
C SER A 142 6.02 11.01 -25.88
N LEU A 143 5.24 10.40 -24.96
CA LEU A 143 5.78 9.76 -23.76
C LEU A 143 6.73 8.62 -24.11
N ALA A 144 6.46 7.86 -25.18
CA ALA A 144 7.31 6.79 -25.65
C ALA A 144 8.69 7.34 -26.07
N GLN A 145 8.71 8.38 -26.91
CA GLN A 145 9.97 9.01 -27.37
C GLN A 145 10.75 9.63 -26.18
N MET A 146 10.06 10.35 -25.30
CA MET A 146 10.70 10.92 -24.11
C MET A 146 11.34 9.83 -23.26
N ARG A 147 10.59 8.76 -22.95
CA ARG A 147 11.12 7.64 -22.20
C ARG A 147 12.32 6.99 -22.88
N GLN A 148 12.24 6.71 -24.18
CA GLN A 148 13.36 6.12 -24.95
C GLN A 148 14.63 6.96 -24.84
N GLN A 149 14.50 8.28 -24.95
CA GLN A 149 15.61 9.22 -24.86
C GLN A 149 16.24 9.18 -23.45
N MET A 150 15.39 9.21 -22.42
CA MET A 150 15.84 9.07 -21.03
C MET A 150 16.55 7.73 -20.81
N VAL A 151 15.98 6.62 -21.26
CA VAL A 151 16.54 5.29 -21.10
C VAL A 151 17.90 5.16 -21.79
N ARG A 152 18.06 5.69 -23.00
CA ARG A 152 19.37 5.74 -23.66
C ARG A 152 20.39 6.47 -22.79
N THR A 153 20.06 7.67 -22.33
CA THR A 153 20.95 8.46 -21.47
C THR A 153 21.29 7.71 -20.18
N LEU A 154 20.32 7.05 -19.57
CA LEU A 154 20.52 6.28 -18.33
C LEU A 154 21.47 5.11 -18.52
N ILE A 155 21.35 4.38 -19.63
CA ILE A 155 22.25 3.26 -19.94
C ILE A 155 23.65 3.77 -20.26
N ASP A 156 23.77 4.79 -21.12
CA ASP A 156 25.04 5.25 -21.64
C ASP A 156 25.87 6.04 -20.61
N GLN A 157 25.23 6.78 -19.71
CA GLN A 157 25.90 7.73 -18.81
C GLN A 157 25.81 7.34 -17.32
N TYR A 158 24.80 6.57 -16.94
CA TYR A 158 24.53 6.24 -15.52
C TYR A 158 24.61 4.74 -15.23
N ASN A 159 25.11 3.96 -16.19
CA ASN A 159 25.28 2.51 -16.05
C ASN A 159 23.99 1.79 -15.61
N ALA A 160 22.84 2.26 -16.10
CA ALA A 160 21.56 1.62 -15.83
C ALA A 160 21.45 0.29 -16.58
N THR A 161 20.59 -0.60 -16.07
CA THR A 161 20.36 -1.88 -16.72
C THR A 161 19.72 -1.74 -18.11
N THR A 162 20.14 -2.59 -19.05
CA THR A 162 19.55 -2.66 -20.40
C THR A 162 18.11 -3.17 -20.39
N GLU A 163 17.68 -3.82 -19.29
CA GLU A 163 16.29 -4.25 -19.08
C GLU A 163 15.27 -3.10 -19.14
N LEU A 164 15.73 -1.86 -18.92
CA LEU A 164 14.88 -0.67 -19.12
C LEU A 164 14.30 -0.56 -20.54
N ARG A 165 14.94 -1.19 -21.53
CA ARG A 165 14.49 -1.22 -22.93
C ARG A 165 13.34 -2.21 -23.17
N ARG A 166 13.09 -3.15 -22.25
CA ARG A 166 12.08 -4.20 -22.43
C ARG A 166 10.68 -3.63 -22.65
N TYR A 167 10.34 -2.52 -22.00
CA TYR A 167 9.12 -1.78 -22.27
C TYR A 167 9.23 -1.00 -23.57
N GLY A 168 8.32 -1.26 -24.51
CA GLY A 168 8.36 -0.66 -25.85
C GLY A 168 9.51 -1.22 -26.70
N ALA A 169 9.87 -2.49 -26.53
CA ALA A 169 10.97 -3.12 -27.26
C ALA A 169 10.83 -3.01 -28.78
N ASP A 170 9.60 -3.06 -29.30
CA ASP A 170 9.30 -2.92 -30.72
C ASP A 170 9.65 -1.51 -31.25
N ASP A 171 9.59 -0.50 -30.38
CA ASP A 171 9.94 0.89 -30.73
C ASP A 171 11.47 1.16 -30.68
N TYR A 172 12.25 0.31 -29.96
CA TYR A 172 13.71 0.48 -29.87
C TYR A 172 14.46 -0.11 -31.06
N GLY A 173 13.81 -0.99 -31.83
CA GLY A 173 14.40 -1.67 -33.00
C GLY A 173 14.38 -0.86 -34.29
N SER A 174 13.60 0.20 -34.40
CA SER A 174 13.58 1.05 -35.57
C SER A 174 14.57 2.21 -35.41
N PRO A 175 15.57 2.36 -36.31
CA PRO A 175 16.37 3.58 -36.35
C PRO A 175 15.45 4.78 -36.53
N PRO A 176 15.83 5.99 -36.07
CA PRO A 176 15.02 7.18 -36.27
C PRO A 176 14.76 7.32 -37.78
N GLN A 177 13.49 7.34 -38.16
CA GLN A 177 13.07 7.63 -39.52
C GLN A 177 13.53 9.05 -39.86
N PRO A 178 14.12 9.27 -41.03
CA PRO A 178 14.64 10.58 -41.45
C PRO A 178 13.56 11.65 -41.55
#